data_943969e4cb310263f601ff95a1fbb4cd
#
_entry.id   943969e4cb310263f601ff95a1fbb4cd
#
_cell.length_a   1.000
_cell.length_b   1.000
_cell.length_c   1.000
_cell.angle_alpha   90.00
_cell.angle_beta   90.00
_cell.angle_gamma   90.00
#
_symmetry.space_group_name_H-M   'P 1'
#
loop_
_entity.id
_entity.type
_entity.pdbx_description
1 polymer ?
#
loop_
_entity_poly.entity_id
_entity_poly.type
_entity_poly.pdbx_seq_one_letter_code
_entity_poly.pdbx_strand_id
1 'polypeptide(L)'
;MTKKEVYNRELNKLNEIFKDVEESDKKLVEGLIQDAAFLYAENYILKKSLDETGMIKFHPNNSTLQKSLPAAKEYRQNLNSYSVVIKSLGSVLQKKIDDEDDDMDEFE
;
A
#
# COMPACT_ATOMS: atom_id res chain seq x y z
N MET A 1 -6.71 5.96 -15.70
CA MET A 1 -5.25 6.01 -15.49
C MET A 1 -4.64 4.64 -15.73
N THR A 2 -3.48 4.59 -16.34
CA THR A 2 -2.75 3.33 -16.51
C THR A 2 -2.11 2.92 -15.17
N LYS A 3 -1.73 1.63 -15.08
CA LYS A 3 -1.03 1.13 -13.90
C LYS A 3 0.26 1.90 -13.63
N LYS A 4 1.02 2.22 -14.68
CA LYS A 4 2.26 2.99 -14.58
C LYS A 4 2.01 4.40 -14.03
N GLU A 5 0.97 5.05 -14.49
CA GLU A 5 0.59 6.39 -14.00
C GLU A 5 0.21 6.35 -12.53
N VAL A 6 -0.55 5.34 -12.12
CA VAL A 6 -0.94 5.15 -10.71
C VAL A 6 0.31 4.90 -9.85
N TYR A 7 1.20 4.03 -10.31
CA TYR A 7 2.46 3.74 -9.64
C TYR A 7 3.28 5.02 -9.42
N ASN A 8 3.50 5.79 -10.48
CA ASN A 8 4.30 7.01 -10.41
C ASN A 8 3.67 8.05 -9.47
N ARG A 9 2.36 8.16 -9.49
CA ARG A 9 1.62 9.10 -8.63
C ARG A 9 1.78 8.74 -7.16
N GLU A 10 1.61 7.45 -6.82
CA GLU A 10 1.79 6.99 -5.44
C GLU A 10 3.25 7.10 -4.99
N LEU A 11 4.19 6.77 -5.89
CA LEU A 11 5.61 6.91 -5.63
C LEU A 11 5.97 8.35 -5.25
N ASN A 12 5.53 9.31 -6.05
CA ASN A 12 5.78 10.73 -5.80
C ASN A 12 5.14 11.21 -4.51
N LYS A 13 3.91 10.79 -4.25
CA LYS A 13 3.19 11.14 -3.02
C LYS A 13 3.94 10.64 -1.77
N LEU A 14 4.36 9.38 -1.78
CA LEU A 14 5.08 8.79 -0.65
C LEU A 14 6.47 9.40 -0.49
N ASN A 15 7.17 9.66 -1.58
CA ASN A 15 8.47 10.33 -1.53
C ASN A 15 8.36 11.73 -0.90
N GLU A 16 7.30 12.44 -1.18
CA GLU A 16 7.07 13.76 -0.57
C GLU A 16 6.82 13.64 0.94
N ILE A 17 6.02 12.65 1.36
CA ILE A 17 5.72 12.42 2.78
C ILE A 17 7.01 12.09 3.57
N PHE A 18 7.91 11.34 2.96
CA PHE A 18 9.11 10.82 3.62
C PHE A 18 10.38 11.60 3.27
N LYS A 19 10.28 12.78 2.67
CA LYS A 19 11.45 13.55 2.20
C LYS A 19 12.42 13.96 3.32
N ASP A 20 11.92 14.14 4.53
CA ASP A 20 12.70 14.66 5.66
C ASP A 20 13.20 13.58 6.61
N VAL A 21 13.08 12.29 6.26
CA VAL A 21 13.63 11.22 7.10
C VAL A 21 15.16 11.26 7.10
N GLU A 22 15.75 10.73 8.17
CA GLU A 22 17.21 10.68 8.31
C GLU A 22 17.86 9.86 7.19
N GLU A 23 19.10 10.24 6.82
CA GLU A 23 19.87 9.56 5.80
C GLU A 23 20.01 8.06 6.07
N SER A 24 20.18 7.68 7.34
CA SER A 24 20.30 6.28 7.72
C SER A 24 19.05 5.45 7.38
N ASP A 25 17.89 6.09 7.35
CA ASP A 25 16.61 5.42 7.07
C ASP A 25 16.19 5.52 5.60
N LYS A 26 16.81 6.41 4.81
CA LYS A 26 16.37 6.69 3.44
C LYS A 26 16.37 5.48 2.52
N LYS A 27 17.39 4.64 2.60
CA LYS A 27 17.47 3.44 1.74
C LYS A 27 16.37 2.44 2.05
N LEU A 28 16.11 2.24 3.35
CA LEU A 28 15.02 1.36 3.80
C LEU A 28 13.66 1.91 3.35
N VAL A 29 13.45 3.19 3.58
CA VAL A 29 12.21 3.89 3.21
C VAL A 29 12.00 3.84 1.70
N GLU A 30 13.05 4.05 0.91
CA GLU A 30 12.96 3.99 -0.56
C GLU A 30 12.41 2.66 -1.04
N GLY A 31 12.94 1.55 -0.52
CA GLY A 31 12.46 0.21 -0.88
C GLY A 31 11.00 -0.02 -0.48
N LEU A 32 10.64 0.37 0.73
CA LEU A 32 9.27 0.26 1.22
C LEU A 32 8.29 1.11 0.41
N ILE A 33 8.70 2.31 0.02
CA ILE A 33 7.88 3.21 -0.82
C ILE A 33 7.63 2.59 -2.18
N GLN A 34 8.66 2.01 -2.80
CA GLN A 34 8.51 1.34 -4.09
C GLN A 34 7.54 0.15 -3.99
N ASP A 35 7.65 -0.65 -2.94
CA ASP A 35 6.74 -1.78 -2.72
C ASP A 35 5.30 -1.31 -2.48
N ALA A 36 5.12 -0.28 -1.68
CA ALA A 36 3.79 0.29 -1.42
C ALA A 36 3.16 0.83 -2.71
N ALA A 37 3.91 1.57 -3.50
CA ALA A 37 3.42 2.12 -4.77
C ALA A 37 3.08 1.01 -5.77
N PHE A 38 3.90 -0.04 -5.82
CA PHE A 38 3.66 -1.19 -6.68
C PHE A 38 2.36 -1.91 -6.30
N LEU A 39 2.19 -2.23 -5.02
CA LEU A 39 0.99 -2.91 -4.52
C LEU A 39 -0.27 -2.06 -4.74
N TYR A 40 -0.16 -0.77 -4.52
CA TYR A 40 -1.27 0.16 -4.75
C TYR A 40 -1.70 0.15 -6.23
N ALA A 41 -0.73 0.22 -7.14
CA ALA A 41 -1.00 0.24 -8.58
C ALA A 41 -1.60 -1.10 -9.06
N GLU A 42 -1.07 -2.23 -8.57
CA GLU A 42 -1.63 -3.55 -8.88
C GLU A 42 -3.09 -3.62 -8.42
N ASN A 43 -3.37 -3.18 -7.20
CA ASN A 43 -4.72 -3.24 -6.66
C ASN A 43 -5.67 -2.26 -7.33
N TYR A 44 -5.18 -1.15 -7.85
CA TYR A 44 -6.00 -0.23 -8.63
C TYR A 44 -6.59 -0.94 -9.85
N ILE A 45 -5.77 -1.71 -10.57
CA ILE A 45 -6.21 -2.45 -11.77
C ILE A 45 -7.15 -3.60 -11.37
N LEU A 46 -6.81 -4.35 -10.33
CA LEU A 46 -7.65 -5.46 -9.85
C LEU A 46 -9.01 -4.95 -9.38
N LYS A 47 -9.04 -3.84 -8.68
CA LYS A 47 -10.27 -3.22 -8.18
C LYS A 47 -11.19 -2.83 -9.33
N LYS A 48 -10.65 -2.23 -10.38
CA LYS A 48 -11.42 -1.89 -11.59
C LYS A 48 -12.05 -3.13 -12.20
N SER A 49 -11.27 -4.20 -12.34
CA SER A 49 -11.77 -5.47 -12.86
C SER A 49 -12.87 -6.06 -11.98
N LEU A 50 -12.67 -6.02 -10.65
CA LEU A 50 -13.64 -6.57 -9.69
C LEU A 50 -14.92 -5.75 -9.62
N ASP A 51 -14.86 -4.45 -9.85
CA ASP A 51 -16.06 -3.59 -9.94
C ASP A 51 -16.96 -4.01 -11.11
N GLU A 52 -16.36 -4.53 -12.18
CA GLU A 52 -17.10 -5.00 -13.36
C GLU A 52 -17.63 -6.41 -13.19
N THR A 53 -16.84 -7.32 -12.58
CA THR A 53 -17.14 -8.76 -12.53
C THR A 53 -17.68 -9.24 -11.19
N GLY A 54 -17.51 -8.46 -10.11
CA GLY A 54 -17.75 -8.90 -8.75
C GLY A 54 -16.61 -9.78 -8.23
N MET A 55 -16.65 -10.13 -6.95
CA MET A 55 -15.59 -10.92 -6.29
C MET A 55 -15.87 -12.40 -6.26
N ILE A 56 -17.10 -12.80 -6.58
CA ILE A 56 -17.56 -14.19 -6.55
C ILE A 56 -18.31 -14.49 -7.85
N LYS A 57 -18.02 -15.66 -8.42
CA LYS A 57 -18.73 -16.15 -9.60
C LYS A 57 -19.71 -17.25 -9.19
N PHE A 58 -20.98 -17.08 -9.52
CA PHE A 58 -22.02 -18.07 -9.26
C PHE A 58 -22.18 -19.02 -10.44
N HIS A 59 -22.48 -20.29 -10.14
CA HIS A 59 -22.79 -21.26 -11.16
C HIS A 59 -24.16 -20.92 -11.77
N PRO A 60 -24.30 -20.86 -13.11
CA PRO A 60 -25.55 -20.41 -13.75
C PRO A 60 -26.76 -21.27 -13.45
N ASN A 61 -26.57 -22.57 -13.20
CA ASN A 61 -27.67 -23.52 -12.95
C ASN A 61 -27.87 -23.88 -11.48
N ASN A 62 -27.03 -23.35 -10.58
CA ASN A 62 -27.13 -23.64 -9.15
C ASN A 62 -26.53 -22.47 -8.36
N SER A 63 -27.38 -21.63 -7.79
CA SER A 63 -26.99 -20.45 -7.05
C SER A 63 -26.25 -20.75 -5.73
N THR A 64 -26.26 -22.00 -5.25
CA THR A 64 -25.50 -22.40 -4.07
C THR A 64 -24.03 -22.67 -4.39
N LEU A 65 -23.71 -22.93 -5.66
CA LEU A 65 -22.33 -23.13 -6.10
C LEU A 65 -21.73 -21.78 -6.45
N GLN A 66 -20.70 -21.41 -5.74
CA GLN A 66 -20.00 -20.15 -5.98
C GLN A 66 -18.49 -20.37 -5.91
N LYS A 67 -17.75 -19.59 -6.68
CA LYS A 67 -16.29 -19.67 -6.74
C LYS A 67 -15.70 -18.28 -6.63
N SER A 68 -14.75 -18.11 -5.72
CA SER A 68 -13.97 -16.87 -5.62
C SER A 68 -13.12 -16.71 -6.88
N LEU A 69 -13.16 -15.52 -7.47
CA LEU A 69 -12.31 -15.21 -8.60
C LEU A 69 -10.85 -15.10 -8.18
N PRO A 70 -9.88 -15.58 -9.01
CA PRO A 70 -8.47 -15.41 -8.71
C PRO A 70 -8.07 -13.96 -8.45
N ALA A 71 -8.65 -13.02 -9.19
CA ALA A 71 -8.41 -11.60 -9.00
C ALA A 71 -8.83 -11.11 -7.61
N ALA A 72 -9.94 -11.64 -7.06
CA ALA A 72 -10.39 -11.29 -5.72
C ALA A 72 -9.41 -11.77 -4.65
N LYS A 73 -8.89 -12.98 -4.81
CA LYS A 73 -7.89 -13.54 -3.89
C LYS A 73 -6.60 -12.72 -3.94
N GLU A 74 -6.13 -12.41 -5.12
CA GLU A 74 -4.93 -11.61 -5.33
C GLU A 74 -5.09 -10.20 -4.74
N TYR A 75 -6.24 -9.57 -4.96
CA TYR A 75 -6.55 -8.26 -4.40
C TYR A 75 -6.44 -8.27 -2.87
N ARG A 76 -7.06 -9.27 -2.22
CA ARG A 76 -7.00 -9.38 -0.75
C ARG A 76 -5.59 -9.63 -0.24
N GLN A 77 -4.82 -10.49 -0.92
CA GLN A 77 -3.43 -10.75 -0.55
C GLN A 77 -2.59 -9.47 -0.67
N ASN A 78 -2.79 -8.70 -1.74
CA ASN A 78 -2.10 -7.44 -1.94
C ASN A 78 -2.47 -6.39 -0.89
N LEU A 79 -3.74 -6.36 -0.46
CA LEU A 79 -4.17 -5.46 0.62
C LEU A 79 -3.45 -5.80 1.93
N ASN A 80 -3.33 -7.09 2.25
CA ASN A 80 -2.61 -7.52 3.44
C ASN A 80 -1.13 -7.13 3.38
N SER A 81 -0.49 -7.36 2.24
CA SER A 81 0.92 -6.99 2.02
C SER A 81 1.11 -5.48 2.09
N TYR A 82 0.22 -4.73 1.46
CA TYR A 82 0.23 -3.26 1.50
C TYR A 82 0.12 -2.74 2.94
N SER A 83 -0.79 -3.32 3.73
CA SER A 83 -0.97 -2.95 5.12
C SER A 83 0.31 -3.14 5.94
N VAL A 84 1.04 -4.23 5.72
CA VAL A 84 2.32 -4.50 6.39
C VAL A 84 3.36 -3.44 5.99
N VAL A 85 3.48 -3.13 4.71
CA VAL A 85 4.43 -2.12 4.21
C VAL A 85 4.10 -0.74 4.79
N ILE A 86 2.83 -0.35 4.78
CA ILE A 86 2.39 0.95 5.32
C ILE A 86 2.65 1.04 6.83
N LYS A 87 2.44 -0.04 7.58
CA LYS A 87 2.78 -0.10 8.99
C LYS A 87 4.28 0.15 9.23
N SER A 88 5.11 -0.50 8.43
CA SER A 88 6.56 -0.32 8.51
C SER A 88 6.97 1.12 8.22
N LEU A 89 6.38 1.73 7.19
CA LEU A 89 6.60 3.15 6.86
C LEU A 89 6.12 4.05 8.00
N GLY A 90 4.93 3.77 8.54
CA GLY A 90 4.39 4.53 9.67
C GLY A 90 5.29 4.49 10.89
N SER A 91 5.95 3.36 11.14
CA SER A 91 6.90 3.22 12.25
C SER A 91 8.10 4.16 12.10
N VAL A 92 8.58 4.38 10.88
CA VAL A 92 9.68 5.32 10.61
C VAL A 92 9.25 6.75 10.94
N LEU A 93 8.05 7.15 10.54
CA LEU A 93 7.51 8.48 10.86
C LEU A 93 7.30 8.65 12.36
N GLN A 94 6.79 7.63 13.04
CA GLN A 94 6.56 7.68 14.49
C GLN A 94 7.88 7.84 15.23
N LYS A 95 8.90 7.11 14.83
CA LYS A 95 10.25 7.24 15.40
C LYS A 95 10.77 8.67 15.26
N LYS A 96 10.58 9.29 14.11
CA LYS A 96 10.98 10.67 13.86
C LYS A 96 10.26 11.65 14.80
N ILE A 97 8.96 11.48 14.97
CA ILE A 97 8.15 12.31 15.86
C ILE A 97 8.62 12.15 17.32
N ASP A 98 8.86 10.92 17.77
CA ASP A 98 9.34 10.62 19.12
C ASP A 98 10.72 11.26 19.37
N ASP A 99 11.63 11.19 18.39
CA ASP A 99 12.95 11.81 18.49
C ASP A 99 12.85 13.35 18.60
N GLU A 100 11.94 13.96 17.84
CA GLU A 100 11.68 15.40 17.91
C GLU A 100 11.10 15.81 19.27
N ASP A 101 10.18 15.02 19.84
CA ASP A 101 9.59 15.24 21.14
C ASP A 101 10.67 15.14 22.26
N ASP A 102 11.56 14.13 22.17
CA ASP A 102 12.67 13.97 23.09
C ASP A 102 13.62 15.18 23.05
N ASP A 103 13.93 15.68 21.84
CA ASP A 103 14.74 16.87 21.66
C ASP A 103 14.08 18.11 22.28
N MET A 104 12.77 18.24 22.18
CA MET A 104 12.02 19.33 22.81
C MET A 104 12.06 19.23 24.33
N ASP A 105 11.94 18.03 24.89
CA ASP A 105 11.99 17.78 26.31
C ASP A 105 13.37 18.16 26.90
N GLU A 106 14.44 17.99 26.13
CA GLU A 106 15.80 18.37 26.58
C GLU A 106 15.97 19.88 26.77
N PHE A 107 15.13 20.69 26.17
CA PHE A 107 15.18 22.14 26.26
C PHE A 107 14.30 22.74 27.36
N GLU A 108 13.51 21.91 28.02
CA GLU A 108 12.71 22.35 29.17
C GLU A 108 13.50 22.24 30.47
#